data_48958986f5f2bd4df381495b466640ab
#
_entry.id   48958986f5f2bd4df381495b466640ab
#
_cell.length_a   1.000
_cell.length_b   1.000
_cell.length_c   1.000
_cell.angle_alpha   90.00
_cell.angle_beta   90.00
_cell.angle_gamma   90.00
#
_symmetry.space_group_name_H-M   'P 1'
#
loop_
_entity.id
_entity.type
_entity.pdbx_description
1 polymer ?
#
loop_
_entity_poly.entity_id
_entity_poly.type
_entity_poly.pdbx_seq_one_letter_code
_entity_poly.pdbx_strand_id
1 'polypeptide(L)'
;MISHTQTNEEIKKKIVDQLFWDSRVSASDVKVTVSGRDVTLSGTVPCYSSKLAAQDDACSVAGVEAVSNTIGVKYPEGAPKISDSQLQSSIINLLQWNSNIDETDIQVIVEDGLVTLEGELPSYWQKLLVEELLSGISGVSGIENKITVVPTESIIDSAIGQVVMASLDRDPHIKA
;
A
#
# COMPACT_ATOMS: atom_id res chain seq x y z
N MET A 1 -23.85 9.61 27.53
CA MET A 1 -23.04 8.98 26.46
C MET A 1 -21.81 8.36 27.11
N ILE A 2 -21.78 7.06 27.29
CA ILE A 2 -20.62 6.36 27.82
C ILE A 2 -19.66 6.20 26.66
N SER A 3 -18.62 7.04 26.55
CA SER A 3 -17.49 6.80 25.68
C SER A 3 -16.80 5.55 26.19
N HIS A 4 -17.08 4.40 25.60
CA HIS A 4 -16.25 3.21 25.79
C HIS A 4 -14.88 3.52 25.19
N THR A 5 -13.98 4.04 26.02
CA THR A 5 -12.56 4.08 25.70
C THR A 5 -12.12 2.62 25.61
N GLN A 6 -11.90 2.12 24.39
CA GLN A 6 -11.40 0.77 24.18
C GLN A 6 -10.06 0.65 24.90
N THR A 7 -9.90 -0.43 25.65
CA THR A 7 -8.63 -0.70 26.33
C THR A 7 -7.59 -1.20 25.34
N ASN A 8 -6.30 -1.01 25.64
CA ASN A 8 -5.21 -1.49 24.80
C ASN A 8 -5.34 -3.00 24.50
N GLU A 9 -5.83 -3.78 25.47
CA GLU A 9 -6.04 -5.22 25.30
C GLU A 9 -7.21 -5.54 24.35
N GLU A 10 -8.27 -4.75 24.33
CA GLU A 10 -9.38 -4.93 23.39
C GLU A 10 -8.96 -4.60 21.96
N ILE A 11 -8.20 -3.50 21.77
CA ILE A 11 -7.65 -3.13 20.48
C ILE A 11 -6.70 -4.22 19.98
N LYS A 12 -5.77 -4.65 20.84
CA LYS A 12 -4.81 -5.72 20.52
C LYS A 12 -5.51 -7.02 20.12
N LYS A 13 -6.53 -7.42 20.88
CA LYS A 13 -7.30 -8.63 20.58
C LYS A 13 -7.97 -8.54 19.20
N LYS A 14 -8.61 -7.41 18.89
CA LYS A 14 -9.23 -7.21 17.57
C LYS A 14 -8.23 -7.27 16.43
N ILE A 15 -7.05 -6.67 16.61
CA ILE A 15 -5.98 -6.75 15.59
C ILE A 15 -5.51 -8.20 15.41
N VAL A 16 -5.25 -8.91 16.50
CA VAL A 16 -4.83 -10.32 16.43
C VAL A 16 -5.90 -11.19 15.79
N ASP A 17 -7.17 -10.98 16.10
CA ASP A 17 -8.30 -11.68 15.49
C ASP A 17 -8.37 -11.38 13.98
N GLN A 18 -8.17 -10.12 13.58
CA GLN A 18 -8.16 -9.72 12.16
C GLN A 18 -7.01 -10.40 11.40
N LEU A 19 -5.79 -10.33 11.93
CA LEU A 19 -4.62 -11.01 11.37
C LEU A 19 -4.78 -12.52 11.27
N PHE A 20 -5.49 -13.13 12.23
CA PHE A 20 -5.76 -14.57 12.21
C PHE A 20 -6.69 -15.00 11.08
N TRP A 21 -7.66 -14.15 10.73
CA TRP A 21 -8.60 -14.42 9.67
C TRP A 21 -8.08 -14.04 8.27
N ASP A 22 -7.03 -13.22 8.17
CA ASP A 22 -6.41 -12.90 6.89
C ASP A 22 -5.42 -14.01 6.48
N SER A 23 -5.79 -14.78 5.46
CA SER A 23 -4.97 -15.87 4.93
C SER A 23 -3.62 -15.42 4.33
N ARG A 24 -3.44 -14.12 4.10
CA ARG A 24 -2.20 -13.53 3.58
C ARG A 24 -1.15 -13.34 4.67
N VAL A 25 -1.55 -13.37 5.94
CA VAL A 25 -0.68 -13.10 7.09
C VAL A 25 -0.55 -14.35 7.95
N SER A 26 0.69 -14.72 8.29
CA SER A 26 0.94 -15.73 9.32
C SER A 26 0.90 -15.06 10.69
N ALA A 27 -0.25 -15.07 11.34
CA ALA A 27 -0.46 -14.38 12.62
C ALA A 27 0.47 -14.87 13.74
N SER A 28 1.02 -16.09 13.64
CA SER A 28 1.97 -16.65 14.59
C SER A 28 3.33 -15.94 14.60
N ASP A 29 3.69 -15.33 13.48
CA ASP A 29 5.01 -14.73 13.27
C ASP A 29 4.97 -13.19 13.43
N VAL A 30 3.77 -12.63 13.65
CA VAL A 30 3.53 -11.21 13.86
C VAL A 30 3.18 -10.92 15.31
N LYS A 31 3.95 -10.05 15.94
CA LYS A 31 3.72 -9.58 17.29
C LYS A 31 3.06 -8.19 17.28
N VAL A 32 1.95 -8.05 17.95
CA VAL A 32 1.20 -6.80 18.09
C VAL A 32 1.44 -6.18 19.47
N THR A 33 1.85 -4.94 19.51
CA THR A 33 1.97 -4.14 20.74
C THR A 33 1.12 -2.89 20.60
N VAL A 34 0.30 -2.58 21.61
CA VAL A 34 -0.59 -1.41 21.62
C VAL A 34 -0.22 -0.52 22.78
N SER A 35 -0.04 0.76 22.50
CA SER A 35 0.24 1.80 23.49
C SER A 35 -0.71 2.98 23.26
N GLY A 36 -1.79 3.05 24.04
CA GLY A 36 -2.87 4.01 23.78
C GLY A 36 -3.60 3.67 22.47
N ARG A 37 -3.41 4.49 21.46
CA ARG A 37 -3.97 4.29 20.11
C ARG A 37 -2.91 3.99 19.03
N ASP A 38 -1.64 3.93 19.47
CA ASP A 38 -0.52 3.59 18.61
C ASP A 38 -0.28 2.09 18.63
N VAL A 39 -0.20 1.49 17.46
CA VAL A 39 0.04 0.07 17.26
C VAL A 39 1.42 -0.13 16.68
N THR A 40 2.19 -1.03 17.25
CA THR A 40 3.46 -1.48 16.68
C THR A 40 3.34 -2.93 16.28
N LEU A 41 3.56 -3.20 14.99
CA LEU A 41 3.67 -4.54 14.42
C LEU A 41 5.15 -4.90 14.30
N SER A 42 5.54 -6.07 14.76
CA SER A 42 6.91 -6.58 14.67
C SER A 42 6.91 -8.08 14.41
N GLY A 43 8.04 -8.62 13.98
CA GLY A 43 8.18 -10.02 13.62
C GLY A 43 8.71 -10.20 12.21
N THR A 44 8.41 -11.33 11.58
CA THR A 44 8.85 -11.62 10.20
C THR A 44 7.74 -12.27 9.40
N VAL A 45 7.64 -11.93 8.13
CA VAL A 45 6.70 -12.51 7.18
C VAL A 45 7.41 -13.01 5.92
N PRO A 46 6.84 -13.97 5.18
CA PRO A 46 7.51 -14.57 4.02
C PRO A 46 7.54 -13.69 2.77
N CYS A 47 6.71 -12.66 2.69
CA CYS A 47 6.65 -11.77 1.53
C CYS A 47 6.21 -10.36 1.92
N TYR A 48 6.49 -9.40 1.06
CA TYR A 48 6.17 -7.99 1.32
C TYR A 48 4.65 -7.73 1.34
N SER A 49 3.88 -8.44 0.51
CA SER A 49 2.41 -8.34 0.52
C SER A 49 1.80 -8.74 1.87
N SER A 50 2.37 -9.74 2.55
CA SER A 50 1.94 -10.09 3.92
C SER A 50 2.23 -8.99 4.94
N LYS A 51 3.33 -8.26 4.76
CA LYS A 51 3.67 -7.10 5.60
C LYS A 51 2.66 -5.97 5.41
N LEU A 52 2.26 -5.67 4.16
CA LEU A 52 1.24 -4.68 3.85
C LEU A 52 -0.13 -5.10 4.37
N ALA A 53 -0.52 -6.36 4.14
CA ALA A 53 -1.79 -6.90 4.65
C ALA A 53 -1.90 -6.76 6.18
N ALA A 54 -0.84 -7.08 6.91
CA ALA A 54 -0.81 -6.92 8.37
C ALA A 54 -0.98 -5.44 8.80
N GLN A 55 -0.43 -4.51 8.03
CA GLN A 55 -0.62 -3.07 8.29
C GLN A 55 -2.07 -2.64 8.03
N ASP A 56 -2.64 -3.05 6.90
CA ASP A 56 -4.02 -2.71 6.53
C ASP A 56 -5.02 -3.26 7.56
N ASP A 57 -4.81 -4.50 8.00
CA ASP A 57 -5.62 -5.13 9.05
C ASP A 57 -5.55 -4.33 10.36
N ALA A 58 -4.36 -3.92 10.78
CA ALA A 58 -4.21 -3.11 11.98
C ALA A 58 -4.85 -1.72 11.84
N CYS A 59 -4.72 -1.07 10.67
CA CYS A 59 -5.33 0.23 10.39
C CYS A 59 -6.86 0.16 10.33
N SER A 60 -7.43 -0.99 9.94
CA SER A 60 -8.88 -1.19 9.83
C SER A 60 -9.60 -1.26 11.19
N VAL A 61 -8.85 -1.52 12.27
CA VAL A 61 -9.43 -1.68 13.61
C VAL A 61 -9.81 -0.32 14.21
N ALA A 62 -11.07 -0.17 14.57
CA ALA A 62 -11.55 1.04 15.22
C ALA A 62 -10.81 1.30 16.54
N GLY A 63 -10.30 2.51 16.71
CA GLY A 63 -9.54 2.95 17.88
C GLY A 63 -8.03 3.03 17.65
N VAL A 64 -7.54 2.59 16.50
CA VAL A 64 -6.15 2.77 16.06
C VAL A 64 -5.99 4.14 15.39
N GLU A 65 -5.00 4.90 15.79
CA GLU A 65 -4.65 6.21 15.18
C GLU A 65 -3.37 6.15 14.37
N ALA A 66 -2.39 5.38 14.82
CA ALA A 66 -1.15 5.20 14.10
C ALA A 66 -0.67 3.74 14.14
N VAL A 67 -0.11 3.26 13.02
CA VAL A 67 0.49 1.94 12.92
C VAL A 67 1.95 2.07 12.51
N SER A 68 2.84 1.59 13.38
CA SER A 68 4.27 1.46 13.10
C SER A 68 4.57 0.03 12.69
N ASN A 69 4.85 -0.18 11.41
CA ASN A 69 5.10 -1.51 10.86
C ASN A 69 6.60 -1.80 10.75
N THR A 70 7.13 -2.48 11.75
CA THR A 70 8.54 -2.91 11.82
C THR A 70 8.73 -4.39 11.44
N ILE A 71 7.74 -5.00 10.77
CA ILE A 71 7.82 -6.39 10.30
C ILE A 71 8.93 -6.51 9.25
N GLY A 72 9.83 -7.46 9.45
CA GLY A 72 10.84 -7.84 8.47
C GLY A 72 10.29 -8.83 7.45
N VAL A 73 10.73 -8.72 6.20
CA VAL A 73 10.44 -9.75 5.19
C VAL A 73 11.58 -10.74 5.17
N LYS A 74 11.28 -12.02 5.44
CA LYS A 74 12.25 -13.10 5.42
C LYS A 74 11.75 -14.24 4.55
N TYR A 75 12.37 -14.40 3.41
CA TYR A 75 12.02 -15.49 2.50
C TYR A 75 12.33 -16.86 3.12
N PRO A 76 11.48 -17.88 2.83
CA PRO A 76 11.72 -19.24 3.31
C PRO A 76 13.12 -19.78 2.92
N GLU A 77 13.73 -20.56 3.79
CA GLU A 77 15.00 -21.24 3.48
C GLU A 77 14.80 -22.16 2.28
N GLY A 78 15.68 -22.03 1.27
CA GLY A 78 15.58 -22.77 0.01
C GLY A 78 14.83 -22.06 -1.10
N ALA A 79 14.24 -20.91 -0.86
CA ALA A 79 13.73 -20.06 -1.95
C ALA A 79 14.91 -19.60 -2.84
N PRO A 80 14.75 -19.61 -4.18
CA PRO A 80 15.79 -19.13 -5.07
C PRO A 80 16.11 -17.67 -4.75
N LYS A 81 17.38 -17.37 -4.47
CA LYS A 81 17.83 -15.99 -4.30
C LYS A 81 17.72 -15.29 -5.66
N ILE A 82 16.77 -14.41 -5.78
CA ILE A 82 16.65 -13.52 -6.94
C ILE A 82 17.68 -12.41 -6.75
N SER A 83 18.54 -12.21 -7.74
CA SER A 83 19.48 -11.07 -7.71
C SER A 83 18.73 -9.75 -7.96
N ASP A 84 19.27 -8.63 -7.45
CA ASP A 84 18.67 -7.32 -7.65
C ASP A 84 18.47 -6.98 -9.14
N SER A 85 19.41 -7.41 -10.00
CA SER A 85 19.30 -7.24 -11.46
C SER A 85 18.13 -8.04 -12.06
N GLN A 86 17.89 -9.27 -11.57
CA GLN A 86 16.76 -10.08 -12.02
C GLN A 86 15.43 -9.50 -11.50
N LEU A 87 15.43 -9.03 -10.25
CA LEU A 87 14.28 -8.39 -9.64
C LEU A 87 13.92 -7.09 -10.39
N GLN A 88 14.91 -6.24 -10.65
CA GLN A 88 14.73 -5.02 -11.44
C GLN A 88 14.14 -5.31 -12.83
N SER A 89 14.69 -6.30 -13.54
CA SER A 89 14.19 -6.70 -14.86
C SER A 89 12.75 -7.21 -14.79
N SER A 90 12.40 -7.97 -13.75
CA SER A 90 11.04 -8.48 -13.54
C SER A 90 10.05 -7.33 -13.28
N ILE A 91 10.46 -6.33 -12.51
CA ILE A 91 9.66 -5.14 -12.21
C ILE A 91 9.42 -4.33 -13.49
N ILE A 92 10.48 -4.03 -14.25
CA ILE A 92 10.37 -3.29 -15.50
C ILE A 92 9.42 -4.02 -16.47
N ASN A 93 9.59 -5.33 -16.65
CA ASN A 93 8.69 -6.11 -17.49
C ASN A 93 7.24 -6.06 -17.00
N LEU A 94 7.00 -6.14 -15.69
CA LEU A 94 5.65 -6.07 -15.12
C LEU A 94 4.99 -4.72 -15.41
N LEU A 95 5.74 -3.62 -15.29
CA LEU A 95 5.24 -2.28 -15.60
C LEU A 95 4.95 -2.13 -17.09
N GLN A 96 5.83 -2.61 -17.98
CA GLN A 96 5.65 -2.58 -19.44
C GLN A 96 4.39 -3.33 -19.91
N TRP A 97 4.06 -4.44 -19.25
CA TRP A 97 2.85 -5.21 -19.59
C TRP A 97 1.56 -4.58 -19.09
N ASN A 98 1.66 -3.56 -18.22
CA ASN A 98 0.50 -2.90 -17.65
C ASN A 98 0.15 -1.64 -18.47
N SER A 99 -0.87 -1.74 -19.31
CA SER A 99 -1.32 -0.64 -20.18
C SER A 99 -1.80 0.62 -19.45
N ASN A 100 -1.95 0.56 -18.13
CA ASN A 100 -2.38 1.70 -17.32
C ASN A 100 -1.20 2.52 -16.77
N ILE A 101 0.03 2.07 -17.00
CA ILE A 101 1.24 2.71 -16.48
C ILE A 101 2.17 2.99 -17.67
N ASP A 102 2.65 4.23 -17.78
CA ASP A 102 3.71 4.56 -18.71
C ASP A 102 5.06 4.38 -17.97
N GLU A 103 5.76 3.28 -18.29
CA GLU A 103 7.02 2.94 -17.63
C GLU A 103 8.17 3.87 -18.01
N THR A 104 8.03 4.68 -19.10
CA THR A 104 9.08 5.59 -19.56
C THR A 104 9.37 6.69 -18.53
N ASP A 105 8.38 7.00 -17.71
CA ASP A 105 8.46 8.04 -16.68
C ASP A 105 8.84 7.50 -15.30
N ILE A 106 9.10 6.17 -15.18
CA ILE A 106 9.43 5.53 -13.91
C ILE A 106 10.83 4.93 -13.93
N GLN A 107 11.69 5.39 -13.04
CA GLN A 107 12.99 4.79 -12.77
C GLN A 107 12.86 3.79 -11.61
N VAL A 108 13.37 2.57 -11.83
CA VAL A 108 13.38 1.49 -10.84
C VAL A 108 14.81 1.22 -10.40
N ILE A 109 15.08 1.34 -9.11
CA ILE A 109 16.36 1.02 -8.49
C ILE A 109 16.11 -0.10 -7.47
N VAL A 110 16.97 -1.13 -7.47
CA VAL A 110 16.85 -2.26 -6.55
C VAL A 110 18.18 -2.48 -5.85
N GLU A 111 18.15 -2.50 -4.52
CA GLU A 111 19.31 -2.76 -3.66
C GLU A 111 18.89 -3.68 -2.50
N ASP A 112 19.48 -4.87 -2.41
CA ASP A 112 19.18 -5.89 -1.39
C ASP A 112 17.66 -6.20 -1.26
N GLY A 113 16.95 -6.22 -2.40
CA GLY A 113 15.51 -6.43 -2.45
C GLY A 113 14.67 -5.20 -2.08
N LEU A 114 15.27 -4.10 -1.66
CA LEU A 114 14.58 -2.82 -1.49
C LEU A 114 14.42 -2.16 -2.86
N VAL A 115 13.18 -1.89 -3.22
CA VAL A 115 12.81 -1.26 -4.49
C VAL A 115 12.55 0.22 -4.28
N THR A 116 13.32 1.08 -4.91
CA THR A 116 13.08 2.52 -4.95
C THR A 116 12.49 2.88 -6.31
N LEU A 117 11.36 3.55 -6.30
CA LEU A 117 10.66 4.05 -7.48
C LEU A 117 10.77 5.57 -7.52
N GLU A 118 11.27 6.12 -8.60
CA GLU A 118 11.37 7.57 -8.84
C GLU A 118 10.74 7.90 -10.20
N GLY A 119 10.13 9.07 -10.30
CA GLY A 119 9.52 9.52 -11.55
C GLY A 119 8.22 10.27 -11.35
N GLU A 120 7.45 10.37 -12.43
CA GLU A 120 6.19 11.11 -12.44
C GLU A 120 5.05 10.26 -13.01
N LEU A 121 3.89 10.33 -12.40
CA LEU A 121 2.67 9.71 -12.93
C LEU A 121 1.52 10.72 -12.93
N PRO A 122 0.59 10.62 -13.90
CA PRO A 122 -0.49 11.60 -14.04
C PRO A 122 -1.56 11.48 -12.96
N SER A 123 -1.61 10.36 -12.22
CA SER A 123 -2.65 10.16 -11.22
C SER A 123 -2.20 9.35 -10.00
N TYR A 124 -2.80 9.68 -8.86
CA TYR A 124 -2.49 9.03 -7.60
C TYR A 124 -2.86 7.54 -7.58
N TRP A 125 -3.92 7.14 -8.28
CA TRP A 125 -4.30 5.73 -8.36
C TRP A 125 -3.25 4.86 -9.08
N GLN A 126 -2.57 5.42 -10.09
CA GLN A 126 -1.47 4.74 -10.78
C GLN A 126 -0.27 4.53 -9.84
N LYS A 127 0.03 5.53 -9.01
CA LYS A 127 1.05 5.40 -7.96
C LYS A 127 0.74 4.25 -6.99
N LEU A 128 -0.50 4.13 -6.54
CA LEU A 128 -0.93 3.03 -5.69
C LEU A 128 -0.90 1.68 -6.42
N LEU A 129 -1.33 1.65 -7.68
CA LEU A 129 -1.32 0.44 -8.50
C LEU A 129 0.10 -0.11 -8.68
N VAL A 130 1.08 0.76 -8.94
CA VAL A 130 2.49 0.34 -9.05
C VAL A 130 2.95 -0.34 -7.76
N GLU A 131 2.67 0.25 -6.61
CA GLU A 131 3.05 -0.31 -5.31
C GLU A 131 2.37 -1.66 -5.04
N GLU A 132 1.09 -1.78 -5.35
CA GLU A 132 0.33 -3.03 -5.24
C GLU A 132 0.92 -4.14 -6.13
N LEU A 133 1.19 -3.83 -7.40
CA LEU A 133 1.78 -4.77 -8.35
C LEU A 133 3.15 -5.28 -7.87
N LEU A 134 3.98 -4.40 -7.35
CA LEU A 134 5.32 -4.75 -6.87
C LEU A 134 5.28 -5.56 -5.58
N SER A 135 4.30 -5.34 -4.73
CA SER A 135 4.16 -6.04 -3.45
C SER A 135 4.03 -7.55 -3.59
N GLY A 136 3.50 -8.01 -4.73
CA GLY A 136 3.35 -9.44 -5.06
C GLY A 136 4.59 -10.10 -5.64
N ILE A 137 5.64 -9.34 -5.96
CA ILE A 137 6.85 -9.90 -6.58
C ILE A 137 7.74 -10.56 -5.53
N SER A 138 8.14 -11.81 -5.80
CA SER A 138 9.11 -12.49 -4.96
C SER A 138 10.48 -11.80 -5.06
N GLY A 139 11.13 -11.59 -3.93
CA GLY A 139 12.41 -10.88 -3.84
C GLY A 139 12.28 -9.44 -3.30
N VAL A 140 11.08 -8.86 -3.30
CA VAL A 140 10.84 -7.52 -2.74
C VAL A 140 10.80 -7.58 -1.21
N SER A 141 11.75 -6.93 -0.56
CA SER A 141 11.81 -6.80 0.90
C SER A 141 11.17 -5.50 1.40
N GLY A 142 11.11 -4.49 0.54
CA GLY A 142 10.53 -3.18 0.81
C GLY A 142 10.33 -2.38 -0.47
N ILE A 143 9.43 -1.41 -0.41
CA ILE A 143 9.17 -0.46 -1.51
C ILE A 143 9.27 0.96 -0.97
N GLU A 144 10.12 1.77 -1.58
CA GLU A 144 10.21 3.20 -1.34
C GLU A 144 9.65 3.93 -2.56
N ASN A 145 8.42 4.38 -2.47
CA ASN A 145 7.70 5.00 -3.59
C ASN A 145 7.83 6.52 -3.56
N LYS A 146 8.82 7.04 -4.31
CA LYS A 146 9.12 8.47 -4.50
C LYS A 146 8.47 9.06 -5.76
N ILE A 147 7.54 8.36 -6.38
CA ILE A 147 6.83 8.84 -7.56
C ILE A 147 6.04 10.10 -7.21
N THR A 148 6.22 11.14 -8.00
CA THR A 148 5.47 12.40 -7.91
C THR A 148 4.22 12.31 -8.78
N VAL A 149 3.08 12.77 -8.27
CA VAL A 149 1.86 12.84 -9.05
C VAL A 149 1.76 14.21 -9.71
N VAL A 150 1.84 14.22 -11.05
CA VAL A 150 1.72 15.44 -11.87
C VAL A 150 0.51 15.29 -12.79
N PRO A 151 -0.67 15.80 -12.39
CA PRO A 151 -1.88 15.66 -13.19
C PRO A 151 -1.71 16.31 -14.56
N THR A 152 -2.02 15.57 -15.63
CA THR A 152 -2.05 16.14 -16.98
C THR A 152 -3.24 17.09 -17.16
N GLU A 153 -3.11 18.07 -18.03
CA GLU A 153 -4.16 19.05 -18.32
C GLU A 153 -5.50 18.37 -18.67
N SER A 154 -5.47 17.25 -19.40
CA SER A 154 -6.68 16.52 -19.78
C SER A 154 -7.42 15.89 -18.57
N ILE A 155 -6.69 15.53 -17.51
CA ILE A 155 -7.30 15.00 -16.28
C ILE A 155 -7.89 16.15 -15.46
N ILE A 156 -7.21 17.28 -15.42
CA ILE A 156 -7.69 18.50 -14.76
C ILE A 156 -8.97 18.97 -15.43
N ASP A 157 -8.98 19.06 -16.75
CA ASP A 157 -10.16 19.51 -17.53
C ASP A 157 -11.36 18.56 -17.34
N SER A 158 -11.13 17.24 -17.33
CA SER A 158 -12.21 16.27 -17.09
C SER A 158 -12.75 16.33 -15.66
N ALA A 159 -11.90 16.54 -14.67
CA ALA A 159 -12.31 16.70 -13.27
C ALA A 159 -13.09 18.01 -13.07
N ILE A 160 -12.63 19.11 -13.65
CA ILE A 160 -13.33 20.41 -13.64
C ILE A 160 -14.67 20.29 -14.36
N GLY A 161 -14.70 19.65 -15.53
CA GLY A 161 -15.92 19.41 -16.29
C GLY A 161 -16.97 18.64 -15.48
N GLN A 162 -16.58 17.60 -14.75
CA GLN A 162 -17.48 16.83 -13.88
C GLN A 162 -18.00 17.66 -12.70
N VAL A 163 -17.16 18.48 -12.07
CA VAL A 163 -17.57 19.37 -10.97
C VAL A 163 -18.53 20.43 -11.46
N VAL A 164 -18.28 21.03 -12.61
CA VAL A 164 -19.15 22.03 -13.23
C VAL A 164 -20.51 21.42 -13.61
N MET A 165 -20.52 20.24 -14.25
CA MET A 165 -21.77 19.53 -14.59
C MET A 165 -22.59 19.19 -13.33
N ALA A 166 -21.92 18.65 -12.28
CA ALA A 166 -22.59 18.35 -11.01
C ALA A 166 -23.12 19.58 -10.28
N SER A 167 -22.52 20.76 -10.48
CA SER A 167 -23.01 22.01 -9.91
C SER A 167 -24.20 22.55 -10.69
N LEU A 168 -24.20 22.40 -12.02
CA LEU A 168 -25.32 22.80 -12.88
C LEU A 168 -26.57 21.94 -12.64
N ASP A 169 -26.41 20.66 -12.40
CA ASP A 169 -27.54 19.77 -12.07
C ASP A 169 -28.19 20.06 -10.71
N ARG A 170 -27.47 20.73 -9.80
CA ARG A 170 -28.00 21.12 -8.48
C ARG A 170 -28.77 22.48 -8.52
N ASP A 171 -28.65 23.25 -9.57
CA ASP A 171 -29.33 24.55 -9.66
C ASP A 171 -30.58 24.42 -10.54
N PRO A 172 -31.80 24.38 -9.94
CA PRO A 172 -33.04 24.18 -10.67
C PRO A 172 -33.45 25.40 -11.53
N HIS A 173 -32.71 26.51 -11.47
CA HIS A 173 -33.00 27.73 -12.19
C HIS A 173 -32.35 27.86 -13.58
N ILE A 174 -31.51 26.88 -13.98
CA ILE A 174 -30.83 26.90 -15.29
C ILE A 174 -31.49 25.91 -16.27
N LYS A 175 -32.77 25.67 -16.18
CA LYS A 175 -33.53 25.04 -17.28
C LYS A 175 -34.22 26.16 -18.10
N ALA A 176 -33.52 26.61 -19.13
CA ALA A 176 -34.14 27.33 -20.23
C ALA A 176 -34.59 26.33 -21.28
#